data_4a7118c6eb316b0fed0736a43807a344
#
_entry.id   4a7118c6eb316b0fed0736a43807a344
#
_cell.length_a   1.000
_cell.length_b   1.000
_cell.length_c   1.000
_cell.angle_alpha   90.00
_cell.angle_beta   90.00
_cell.angle_gamma   90.00
#
_symmetry.space_group_name_H-M   'P 1'
#
loop_
_entity.id
_entity.type
_entity.pdbx_description
1 polymer ?
#
loop_
_entity_poly.entity_id
_entity_poly.type
_entity_poly.pdbx_seq_one_letter_code
_entity_poly.pdbx_strand_id
1 'polypeptide(L)'
;VIYLYVLLMCGVLGLVVVIAGIRARNMHYWLGNYLRRRRAQPQPKTIVYVAVADHYEPYEGTKDRQAAHRRLKRWVDTYPVIAGAHRDSVGRHPCHTFFYPIEEYDPDVLDALADLTRRGFGDVDVHFHHDNDTAESLRASLLGFTRTLRERHGLLQREGATPGEIPYTFVHGNWALDNSRPDGRWCGVDNELRVLVETGCKADFTMPSAPSDTQTSKINSIYFARGQDG
;
A
#
# COMPACT_ATOMS: atom_id res chain seq x y z
N VAL A 1 23.14 -43.20 25.67
CA VAL A 1 24.02 -42.06 25.29
C VAL A 1 23.80 -41.72 23.83
N ILE A 2 23.94 -42.64 22.86
CA ILE A 2 23.80 -42.38 21.42
C ILE A 2 22.43 -41.77 21.06
N TYR A 3 21.34 -42.32 21.57
CA TYR A 3 19.98 -41.75 21.31
C TYR A 3 19.83 -40.34 21.77
N LEU A 4 20.46 -39.94 22.88
CA LEU A 4 20.42 -38.57 23.40
C LEU A 4 21.16 -37.63 22.45
N TYR A 5 22.33 -38.03 21.93
CA TYR A 5 23.07 -37.24 20.95
C TYR A 5 22.29 -37.06 19.63
N VAL A 6 21.64 -38.14 19.15
CA VAL A 6 20.81 -38.04 17.95
C VAL A 6 19.63 -37.09 18.14
N LEU A 7 18.92 -37.18 19.26
CA LEU A 7 17.82 -36.26 19.57
C LEU A 7 18.29 -34.80 19.68
N LEU A 8 19.45 -34.57 20.29
CA LEU A 8 20.03 -33.24 20.43
C LEU A 8 20.43 -32.69 19.04
N MET A 9 21.07 -33.49 18.21
CA MET A 9 21.43 -33.11 16.83
C MET A 9 20.18 -32.80 15.98
N CYS A 10 19.13 -33.62 16.06
CA CYS A 10 17.87 -33.35 15.38
C CYS A 10 17.22 -32.06 15.86
N GLY A 11 17.25 -31.81 17.16
CA GLY A 11 16.76 -30.54 17.75
C GLY A 11 17.52 -29.32 17.26
N VAL A 12 18.86 -29.40 17.25
CA VAL A 12 19.73 -28.31 16.75
C VAL A 12 19.48 -28.08 15.25
N LEU A 13 19.42 -29.13 14.45
CA LEU A 13 19.14 -29.02 13.02
C LEU A 13 17.76 -28.40 12.77
N GLY A 14 16.75 -28.84 13.49
CA GLY A 14 15.41 -28.26 13.43
C GLY A 14 15.41 -26.77 13.78
N LEU A 15 16.12 -26.37 14.82
CA LEU A 15 16.24 -24.95 15.20
C LEU A 15 16.95 -24.12 14.12
N VAL A 16 18.02 -24.67 13.52
CA VAL A 16 18.74 -23.99 12.43
C VAL A 16 17.82 -23.78 11.23
N VAL A 17 17.02 -24.79 10.85
CA VAL A 17 16.05 -24.68 9.75
C VAL A 17 14.99 -23.61 10.04
N VAL A 18 14.47 -23.57 11.26
CA VAL A 18 13.49 -22.55 11.67
C VAL A 18 14.11 -21.14 11.61
N ILE A 19 15.30 -20.96 12.17
CA ILE A 19 15.98 -19.65 12.13
C ILE A 19 16.28 -19.23 10.69
N ALA A 20 16.75 -20.14 9.85
CA ALA A 20 16.99 -19.88 8.44
C ALA A 20 15.69 -19.48 7.72
N GLY A 21 14.60 -20.17 7.98
CA GLY A 21 13.29 -19.84 7.43
C GLY A 21 12.75 -18.48 7.88
N ILE A 22 12.94 -18.12 9.14
CA ILE A 22 12.58 -16.80 9.69
C ILE A 22 13.41 -15.69 9.00
N ARG A 23 14.70 -15.90 8.83
CA ARG A 23 15.60 -14.94 8.16
C ARG A 23 15.32 -14.81 6.67
N ALA A 24 15.13 -15.93 5.97
CA ALA A 24 14.86 -15.95 4.54
C ALA A 24 13.54 -15.24 4.16
N ARG A 25 12.61 -15.10 5.12
CA ARG A 25 11.34 -14.37 4.96
C ARG A 25 11.32 -13.03 5.66
N ASN A 26 12.44 -12.52 6.09
CA ASN A 26 12.58 -11.25 6.81
C ASN A 26 11.66 -11.12 8.05
N MET A 27 11.18 -12.24 8.59
CA MET A 27 10.32 -12.26 9.78
C MET A 27 11.03 -11.78 11.05
N HIS A 28 12.34 -11.83 11.07
CA HIS A 28 13.15 -11.37 12.22
C HIS A 28 12.96 -9.86 12.51
N TYR A 29 12.57 -9.04 11.53
CA TYR A 29 12.30 -7.62 11.73
C TYR A 29 11.06 -7.38 12.62
N TRP A 30 10.04 -8.20 12.52
CA TRP A 30 8.74 -7.92 13.14
C TRP A 30 8.23 -8.98 14.10
N LEU A 31 8.65 -10.26 13.98
CA LEU A 31 8.10 -11.38 14.73
C LEU A 31 8.19 -11.18 16.24
N GLY A 32 9.33 -10.68 16.74
CA GLY A 32 9.53 -10.42 18.16
C GLY A 32 8.52 -9.41 18.72
N ASN A 33 8.29 -8.32 18.00
CA ASN A 33 7.30 -7.29 18.39
C ASN A 33 5.88 -7.81 18.29
N TYR A 34 5.58 -8.60 17.26
CA TYR A 34 4.28 -9.24 17.11
C TYR A 34 3.94 -10.17 18.27
N LEU A 35 4.88 -11.00 18.70
CA LEU A 35 4.67 -11.92 19.82
C LEU A 35 4.50 -11.20 21.16
N ARG A 36 5.17 -10.06 21.35
CA ARG A 36 5.10 -9.24 22.58
C ARG A 36 3.90 -8.31 22.62
N ARG A 37 3.17 -8.14 21.50
CA ARG A 37 2.04 -7.22 21.46
C ARG A 37 0.98 -7.60 22.48
N ARG A 38 0.41 -6.59 23.14
CA ARG A 38 -0.77 -6.78 23.98
C ARG A 38 -1.99 -7.03 23.07
N ARG A 39 -2.70 -8.11 23.29
CA ARG A 39 -3.98 -8.34 22.61
C ARG A 39 -5.01 -7.39 23.22
N ALA A 40 -5.66 -6.60 22.37
CA ALA A 40 -6.82 -5.83 22.82
C ALA A 40 -7.92 -6.79 23.30
N GLN A 41 -8.51 -6.50 24.46
CA GLN A 41 -9.70 -7.23 24.90
C GLN A 41 -10.89 -6.72 24.08
N PRO A 42 -11.69 -7.61 23.50
CA PRO A 42 -12.92 -7.21 22.82
C PRO A 42 -13.83 -6.41 23.77
N GLN A 43 -14.26 -5.24 23.32
CA GLN A 43 -15.23 -4.45 24.04
C GLN A 43 -16.66 -4.89 23.66
N PRO A 44 -17.66 -4.72 24.53
CA PRO A 44 -19.05 -5.10 24.23
C PRO A 44 -19.62 -4.45 22.96
N LYS A 45 -19.10 -3.29 22.60
CA LYS A 45 -19.38 -2.60 21.32
C LYS A 45 -18.06 -2.41 20.57
N THR A 46 -17.72 -3.37 19.73
CA THR A 46 -16.54 -3.29 18.87
C THR A 46 -16.98 -2.90 17.46
N ILE A 47 -16.40 -1.84 16.93
CA ILE A 47 -16.54 -1.45 15.51
C ILE A 47 -15.32 -1.99 14.77
N VAL A 48 -15.56 -2.72 13.69
CA VAL A 48 -14.51 -3.21 12.80
C VAL A 48 -14.58 -2.40 11.52
N TYR A 49 -13.50 -1.68 11.22
CA TYR A 49 -13.32 -1.02 9.94
C TYR A 49 -12.55 -1.94 9.00
N VAL A 50 -13.07 -2.12 7.80
CA VAL A 50 -12.40 -2.88 6.73
C VAL A 50 -12.08 -1.90 5.62
N ALA A 51 -10.79 -1.79 5.29
CA ALA A 51 -10.31 -1.01 4.15
C ALA A 51 -9.58 -1.94 3.19
N VAL A 52 -9.79 -1.75 1.90
CA VAL A 52 -9.08 -2.47 0.84
C VAL A 52 -8.23 -1.45 0.09
N ALA A 53 -6.93 -1.58 0.22
CA ALA A 53 -5.93 -0.82 -0.52
C ALA A 53 -5.24 -1.78 -1.50
N ASP A 54 -5.33 -1.51 -2.78
CA ASP A 54 -4.84 -2.37 -3.85
C ASP A 54 -3.83 -1.62 -4.71
N HIS A 55 -2.67 -2.24 -4.97
CA HIS A 55 -1.78 -1.81 -6.04
C HIS A 55 -2.50 -2.11 -7.36
N TYR A 56 -3.25 -1.14 -7.87
CA TYR A 56 -4.02 -1.32 -9.09
C TYR A 56 -3.17 -1.03 -10.31
N GLU A 57 -2.51 -2.05 -10.78
CA GLU A 57 -1.53 -2.02 -11.88
C GLU A 57 -2.10 -2.78 -13.10
N PRO A 58 -2.97 -2.16 -13.90
CA PRO A 58 -3.60 -2.86 -15.03
C PRO A 58 -2.59 -3.32 -16.08
N TYR A 59 -1.42 -2.68 -16.13
CA TYR A 59 -0.32 -3.02 -17.05
C TYR A 59 0.69 -4.02 -16.46
N GLU A 60 0.53 -4.48 -15.21
CA GLU A 60 1.45 -5.43 -14.58
C GLU A 60 1.70 -6.66 -15.46
N GLY A 61 2.99 -6.92 -15.76
CA GLY A 61 3.43 -8.03 -16.61
C GLY A 61 3.06 -7.93 -18.09
N THR A 62 2.57 -6.76 -18.57
CA THR A 62 2.24 -6.57 -19.99
C THR A 62 2.42 -5.12 -20.42
N LYS A 63 2.78 -4.89 -21.69
CA LYS A 63 2.70 -3.58 -22.35
C LYS A 63 1.51 -3.49 -23.32
N ASP A 64 0.70 -4.54 -23.39
CA ASP A 64 -0.48 -4.60 -24.26
C ASP A 64 -1.65 -3.84 -23.63
N ARG A 65 -1.98 -2.69 -24.21
CA ARG A 65 -3.12 -1.87 -23.78
C ARG A 65 -4.44 -2.63 -23.80
N GLN A 66 -4.62 -3.53 -24.75
CA GLN A 66 -5.86 -4.33 -24.81
C GLN A 66 -5.94 -5.31 -23.63
N ALA A 67 -4.80 -5.88 -23.21
CA ALA A 67 -4.77 -6.73 -22.02
C ALA A 67 -5.11 -5.95 -20.75
N ALA A 68 -4.54 -4.77 -20.56
CA ALA A 68 -4.85 -3.87 -19.45
C ALA A 68 -6.34 -3.48 -19.44
N HIS A 69 -6.90 -3.11 -20.59
CA HIS A 69 -8.32 -2.76 -20.74
C HIS A 69 -9.27 -3.95 -20.53
N ARG A 70 -8.87 -5.18 -20.86
CA ARG A 70 -9.65 -6.39 -20.50
C ARG A 70 -9.70 -6.60 -18.99
N ARG A 71 -8.58 -6.34 -18.28
CA ARG A 71 -8.54 -6.39 -16.80
C ARG A 71 -9.46 -5.34 -16.19
N LEU A 72 -9.36 -4.10 -16.66
CA LEU A 72 -10.24 -3.01 -16.26
C LEU A 72 -11.71 -3.37 -16.48
N LYS A 73 -12.08 -3.82 -17.68
CA LYS A 73 -13.46 -4.19 -18.00
C LYS A 73 -14.01 -5.24 -17.05
N ARG A 74 -13.22 -6.23 -16.68
CA ARG A 74 -13.61 -7.24 -15.70
C ARG A 74 -13.93 -6.61 -14.33
N TRP A 75 -13.15 -5.63 -13.87
CA TRP A 75 -13.43 -4.88 -12.64
C TRP A 75 -14.74 -4.10 -12.74
N VAL A 76 -14.91 -3.32 -13.79
CA VAL A 76 -16.08 -2.45 -14.01
C VAL A 76 -17.37 -3.27 -14.12
N ASP A 77 -17.32 -4.41 -14.79
CA ASP A 77 -18.50 -5.26 -14.99
C ASP A 77 -18.86 -6.09 -13.75
N THR A 78 -17.85 -6.54 -12.98
CA THR A 78 -18.05 -7.57 -11.95
C THR A 78 -18.13 -6.98 -10.54
N TYR A 79 -17.25 -6.02 -10.21
CA TYR A 79 -17.15 -5.52 -8.85
C TYR A 79 -18.44 -4.85 -8.32
N PRO A 80 -19.13 -4.00 -9.10
CA PRO A 80 -20.39 -3.41 -8.65
C PRO A 80 -21.48 -4.44 -8.35
N VAL A 81 -21.51 -5.54 -9.08
CA VAL A 81 -22.46 -6.64 -8.84
C VAL A 81 -22.16 -7.32 -7.51
N ILE A 82 -20.89 -7.65 -7.25
CA ILE A 82 -20.48 -8.30 -6.01
C ILE A 82 -20.67 -7.36 -4.83
N ALA A 83 -20.10 -6.17 -4.88
CA ALA A 83 -20.17 -5.19 -3.80
C ALA A 83 -21.61 -4.74 -3.53
N GLY A 84 -22.40 -4.57 -4.59
CA GLY A 84 -23.80 -4.18 -4.49
C GLY A 84 -24.69 -5.19 -3.75
N ALA A 85 -24.27 -6.45 -3.68
CA ALA A 85 -24.97 -7.50 -2.92
C ALA A 85 -24.72 -7.48 -1.41
N HIS A 86 -23.74 -6.68 -0.95
CA HIS A 86 -23.32 -6.63 0.46
C HIS A 86 -23.55 -5.24 1.06
N ARG A 87 -23.82 -5.20 2.36
CA ARG A 87 -23.96 -3.96 3.13
C ARG A 87 -23.26 -4.13 4.48
N ASP A 88 -22.64 -3.05 4.96
CA ASP A 88 -22.18 -2.94 6.33
C ASP A 88 -23.30 -2.58 7.29
N SER A 89 -22.97 -2.38 8.58
CA SER A 89 -23.94 -2.06 9.63
C SER A 89 -24.61 -0.69 9.48
N VAL A 90 -24.11 0.17 8.59
CA VAL A 90 -24.68 1.50 8.30
C VAL A 90 -25.28 1.57 6.89
N GLY A 91 -25.43 0.42 6.22
CA GLY A 91 -26.08 0.30 4.93
C GLY A 91 -25.23 0.62 3.72
N ARG A 92 -23.90 0.80 3.87
CA ARG A 92 -22.97 1.05 2.76
C ARG A 92 -22.49 -0.27 2.17
N HIS A 93 -22.35 -0.30 0.86
CA HIS A 93 -21.65 -1.41 0.19
C HIS A 93 -20.13 -1.28 0.33
N PRO A 94 -19.36 -2.36 0.16
CA PRO A 94 -17.91 -2.30 0.14
C PRO A 94 -17.37 -1.35 -0.93
N CYS A 95 -16.37 -0.57 -0.56
CA CYS A 95 -15.60 0.29 -1.46
C CYS A 95 -14.18 -0.25 -1.58
N HIS A 96 -13.62 -0.14 -2.78
CA HIS A 96 -12.25 -0.56 -3.08
C HIS A 96 -11.41 0.68 -3.39
N THR A 97 -10.23 0.81 -2.81
CA THR A 97 -9.30 1.88 -3.15
C THR A 97 -8.27 1.38 -4.15
N PHE A 98 -8.31 1.95 -5.33
CA PHE A 98 -7.40 1.68 -6.44
C PHE A 98 -6.20 2.63 -6.34
N PHE A 99 -5.07 2.17 -5.82
CA PHE A 99 -3.82 2.93 -5.87
C PHE A 99 -3.25 2.82 -7.28
N TYR A 100 -3.40 3.89 -8.06
CA TYR A 100 -3.08 3.90 -9.48
C TYR A 100 -1.67 4.45 -9.74
N PRO A 101 -0.82 3.73 -10.52
CA PRO A 101 0.55 4.15 -10.76
C PRO A 101 0.67 5.37 -11.67
N ILE A 102 1.46 6.36 -11.22
CA ILE A 102 1.70 7.61 -11.96
C ILE A 102 2.25 7.33 -13.35
N GLU A 103 3.21 6.41 -13.43
CA GLU A 103 3.93 6.05 -14.66
C GLU A 103 3.10 5.27 -15.68
N GLU A 104 1.99 4.71 -15.26
CA GLU A 104 1.06 3.96 -16.13
C GLU A 104 -0.16 4.80 -16.54
N TYR A 105 -0.05 6.13 -16.56
CA TYR A 105 -1.18 7.00 -16.86
C TYR A 105 -1.91 6.61 -18.15
N ASP A 106 -3.14 6.12 -18.02
CA ASP A 106 -4.07 5.86 -19.12
C ASP A 106 -5.42 6.54 -18.82
N PRO A 107 -5.79 7.58 -19.59
CA PRO A 107 -7.01 8.34 -19.34
C PRO A 107 -8.28 7.48 -19.41
N ASP A 108 -8.35 6.49 -20.28
CA ASP A 108 -9.54 5.65 -20.42
C ASP A 108 -9.73 4.76 -19.19
N VAL A 109 -8.60 4.30 -18.60
CA VAL A 109 -8.63 3.53 -17.35
C VAL A 109 -9.10 4.42 -16.20
N LEU A 110 -8.53 5.61 -16.06
CA LEU A 110 -8.91 6.54 -15.00
C LEU A 110 -10.34 7.06 -15.13
N ASP A 111 -10.84 7.29 -16.34
CA ASP A 111 -12.24 7.67 -16.57
C ASP A 111 -13.20 6.58 -16.12
N ALA A 112 -12.88 5.32 -16.38
CA ALA A 112 -13.71 4.18 -15.94
C ALA A 112 -13.65 3.99 -14.41
N LEU A 113 -12.49 4.16 -13.78
CA LEU A 113 -12.36 4.14 -12.31
C LEU A 113 -13.09 5.32 -11.67
N ALA A 114 -13.04 6.51 -12.28
CA ALA A 114 -13.79 7.68 -11.83
C ALA A 114 -15.31 7.44 -11.90
N ASP A 115 -15.80 6.67 -12.89
CA ASP A 115 -17.20 6.25 -12.93
C ASP A 115 -17.55 5.33 -11.75
N LEU A 116 -16.70 4.35 -11.45
CA LEU A 116 -16.88 3.50 -10.26
C LEU A 116 -16.92 4.33 -8.97
N THR A 117 -16.02 5.32 -8.84
CA THR A 117 -15.98 6.24 -7.70
C THR A 117 -17.27 7.04 -7.56
N ARG A 118 -17.76 7.64 -8.65
CA ARG A 118 -19.03 8.40 -8.66
C ARG A 118 -20.23 7.55 -8.28
N ARG A 119 -20.21 6.26 -8.62
CA ARG A 119 -21.23 5.29 -8.24
C ARG A 119 -21.06 4.76 -6.82
N GLY A 120 -20.01 5.18 -6.09
CA GLY A 120 -19.73 4.83 -4.71
C GLY A 120 -19.07 3.45 -4.53
N PHE A 121 -18.54 2.82 -5.58
CA PHE A 121 -17.93 1.49 -5.51
C PHE A 121 -16.42 1.52 -5.29
N GLY A 122 -15.82 2.67 -5.27
CA GLY A 122 -14.37 2.78 -5.07
C GLY A 122 -13.90 4.19 -4.83
N ASP A 123 -12.59 4.29 -4.66
CA ASP A 123 -11.84 5.53 -4.68
C ASP A 123 -10.53 5.29 -5.43
N VAL A 124 -9.91 6.34 -5.95
CA VAL A 124 -8.62 6.26 -6.63
C VAL A 124 -7.62 7.09 -5.84
N ASP A 125 -6.46 6.53 -5.60
CA ASP A 125 -5.38 7.20 -4.89
C ASP A 125 -4.03 6.96 -5.56
N VAL A 126 -2.95 7.49 -4.98
CA VAL A 126 -1.66 7.63 -5.64
C VAL A 126 -0.76 6.44 -5.37
N HIS A 127 -0.25 5.84 -6.43
CA HIS A 127 0.77 4.82 -6.43
C HIS A 127 1.94 5.27 -7.30
N PHE A 128 3.18 4.92 -6.93
CA PHE A 128 4.33 5.30 -7.72
C PHE A 128 5.50 4.35 -7.56
N HIS A 129 6.05 3.88 -8.69
CA HIS A 129 7.33 3.21 -8.75
C HIS A 129 8.38 4.21 -9.22
N HIS A 130 9.36 4.50 -8.39
CA HIS A 130 10.47 5.37 -8.78
C HIS A 130 11.81 4.80 -8.29
N ASP A 131 12.89 5.16 -8.96
CA ASP A 131 14.24 4.70 -8.67
C ASP A 131 15.25 5.77 -9.07
N ASN A 132 16.31 5.92 -8.30
CA ASN A 132 17.31 6.97 -8.48
C ASN A 132 16.67 8.37 -8.64
N ASP A 133 15.61 8.61 -7.90
CA ASP A 133 14.81 9.84 -7.99
C ASP A 133 15.38 10.95 -7.08
N THR A 134 14.86 12.16 -7.24
CA THR A 134 15.18 13.31 -6.40
C THR A 134 13.91 13.87 -5.76
N ALA A 135 14.07 14.59 -4.65
CA ALA A 135 12.94 15.23 -3.97
C ALA A 135 12.17 16.20 -4.90
N GLU A 136 12.88 16.90 -5.81
CA GLU A 136 12.29 17.82 -6.77
C GLU A 136 11.46 17.08 -7.82
N SER A 137 11.99 16.00 -8.39
CA SER A 137 11.31 15.19 -9.39
C SER A 137 10.10 14.49 -8.81
N LEU A 138 10.25 13.86 -7.63
CA LEU A 138 9.16 13.23 -6.89
C LEU A 138 8.03 14.23 -6.61
N ARG A 139 8.38 15.42 -6.09
CA ARG A 139 7.40 16.51 -5.83
C ARG A 139 6.65 16.90 -7.09
N ALA A 140 7.37 17.10 -8.20
CA ALA A 140 6.76 17.49 -9.48
C ALA A 140 5.79 16.41 -9.98
N SER A 141 6.17 15.13 -9.89
CA SER A 141 5.35 13.98 -10.28
C SER A 141 4.08 13.90 -9.44
N LEU A 142 4.19 13.99 -8.12
CA LEU A 142 3.05 13.92 -7.21
C LEU A 142 2.06 15.07 -7.44
N LEU A 143 2.55 16.32 -7.50
CA LEU A 143 1.70 17.49 -7.74
C LEU A 143 1.07 17.48 -9.14
N GLY A 144 1.79 17.03 -10.15
CA GLY A 144 1.28 16.90 -11.52
C GLY A 144 0.17 15.86 -11.61
N PHE A 145 0.40 14.69 -11.03
CA PHE A 145 -0.57 13.61 -11.08
C PHE A 145 -1.82 13.87 -10.24
N THR A 146 -1.67 14.33 -9.00
CA THR A 146 -2.83 14.67 -8.13
C THR A 146 -3.69 15.76 -8.75
N ARG A 147 -3.08 16.75 -9.41
CA ARG A 147 -3.80 17.76 -10.19
C ARG A 147 -4.56 17.12 -11.36
N THR A 148 -3.93 16.22 -12.12
CA THR A 148 -4.57 15.50 -13.22
C THR A 148 -5.74 14.66 -12.74
N LEU A 149 -5.59 13.91 -11.64
CA LEU A 149 -6.69 13.14 -11.05
C LEU A 149 -7.86 14.03 -10.68
N ARG A 150 -7.59 15.20 -10.08
CA ARG A 150 -8.64 16.12 -9.63
C ARG A 150 -9.31 16.87 -10.77
N GLU A 151 -8.53 17.53 -11.62
CA GLU A 151 -9.05 18.47 -12.62
C GLU A 151 -9.63 17.76 -13.85
N ARG A 152 -8.99 16.67 -14.30
CA ARG A 152 -9.41 15.96 -15.49
C ARG A 152 -10.42 14.84 -15.20
N HIS A 153 -10.19 14.08 -14.12
CA HIS A 153 -11.00 12.88 -13.83
C HIS A 153 -12.02 13.09 -12.70
N GLY A 154 -11.99 14.24 -12.00
CA GLY A 154 -12.89 14.53 -10.89
C GLY A 154 -12.69 13.64 -9.66
N LEU A 155 -11.49 13.07 -9.52
CA LEU A 155 -11.06 12.24 -8.40
C LEU A 155 -10.46 13.10 -7.27
N LEU A 156 -10.08 12.49 -6.15
CA LEU A 156 -9.50 13.18 -4.98
C LEU A 156 -10.35 14.35 -4.45
N GLN A 157 -11.67 14.27 -4.60
CA GLN A 157 -12.62 15.26 -4.07
C GLN A 157 -12.93 14.91 -2.61
N ARG A 158 -12.07 15.36 -1.69
CA ARG A 158 -12.20 15.04 -0.26
C ARG A 158 -12.79 16.21 0.50
N GLU A 159 -13.78 15.95 1.35
CA GLU A 159 -14.37 16.94 2.24
C GLU A 159 -13.34 17.42 3.27
N GLY A 160 -13.40 18.70 3.64
CA GLY A 160 -12.53 19.29 4.67
C GLY A 160 -11.10 19.58 4.21
N ALA A 161 -10.80 19.47 2.91
CA ALA A 161 -9.51 19.88 2.38
C ALA A 161 -9.28 21.39 2.55
N THR A 162 -8.06 21.79 2.88
CA THR A 162 -7.65 23.20 2.90
C THR A 162 -7.75 23.78 1.48
N PRO A 163 -8.23 25.02 1.31
CA PRO A 163 -8.27 25.65 0.00
C PRO A 163 -6.91 25.60 -0.71
N GLY A 164 -6.88 25.05 -1.93
CA GLY A 164 -5.66 24.89 -2.73
C GLY A 164 -4.90 23.59 -2.48
N GLU A 165 -5.23 22.81 -1.47
CA GLU A 165 -4.66 21.50 -1.20
C GLU A 165 -5.44 20.40 -1.94
N ILE A 166 -4.72 19.42 -2.46
CA ILE A 166 -5.29 18.17 -3.01
C ILE A 166 -4.85 17.03 -2.09
N PRO A 167 -5.67 16.67 -1.08
CA PRO A 167 -5.31 15.60 -0.17
C PRO A 167 -5.40 14.24 -0.89
N TYR A 168 -4.40 13.41 -0.66
CA TYR A 168 -4.32 12.06 -1.21
C TYR A 168 -3.74 11.10 -0.18
N THR A 169 -3.80 9.80 -0.47
CA THR A 169 -3.04 8.74 0.21
C THR A 169 -2.05 8.10 -0.75
N PHE A 170 -1.02 7.46 -0.22
CA PHE A 170 0.10 7.00 -1.01
C PHE A 170 0.44 5.54 -0.76
N VAL A 171 0.91 4.88 -1.82
CA VAL A 171 1.59 3.58 -1.75
C VAL A 171 2.84 3.65 -2.61
N HIS A 172 4.01 3.43 -2.00
CA HIS A 172 5.26 3.29 -2.75
C HIS A 172 5.30 1.93 -3.44
N GLY A 173 5.36 1.93 -4.77
CA GLY A 173 5.25 0.73 -5.59
C GLY A 173 6.32 -0.31 -5.34
N ASN A 174 7.54 0.13 -5.09
CA ASN A 174 8.69 -0.74 -4.82
C ASN A 174 8.86 -1.08 -3.32
N TRP A 175 7.92 -0.69 -2.45
CA TRP A 175 8.01 -0.82 -0.98
C TRP A 175 9.27 -0.21 -0.37
N ALA A 176 9.94 0.70 -1.06
CA ALA A 176 11.20 1.30 -0.66
C ALA A 176 11.04 2.70 -0.03
N LEU A 177 9.88 2.94 0.62
CA LEU A 177 9.51 4.22 1.22
C LEU A 177 10.66 4.85 2.00
N ASP A 178 10.94 6.15 1.74
CA ASP A 178 11.98 6.94 2.40
C ASP A 178 13.37 6.30 2.26
N ASN A 179 13.66 5.78 1.08
CA ASN A 179 14.92 5.09 0.73
C ASN A 179 15.29 3.94 1.70
N SER A 180 14.27 3.24 2.22
CA SER A 180 14.42 2.26 3.30
C SER A 180 15.10 0.94 2.90
N ARG A 181 15.38 0.72 1.61
CA ARG A 181 16.08 -0.49 1.19
C ARG A 181 17.56 -0.43 1.61
N PRO A 182 18.12 -1.53 2.15
CA PRO A 182 19.52 -1.57 2.54
C PRO A 182 20.51 -1.35 1.40
N ASP A 183 20.10 -1.63 0.15
CA ASP A 183 20.92 -1.45 -1.04
C ASP A 183 20.68 -0.10 -1.76
N GLY A 184 19.81 0.76 -1.23
CA GLY A 184 19.50 2.08 -1.74
C GLY A 184 18.77 2.11 -3.09
N ARG A 185 18.32 0.96 -3.61
CA ARG A 185 17.59 0.88 -4.88
C ARG A 185 16.11 1.17 -4.70
N TRP A 186 15.48 1.58 -5.81
CA TRP A 186 14.04 1.69 -5.98
C TRP A 186 13.38 2.83 -5.19
N CYS A 187 14.15 3.87 -4.86
CA CYS A 187 13.66 5.13 -4.33
C CYS A 187 14.64 6.26 -4.71
N GLY A 188 15.70 6.48 -3.94
CA GLY A 188 16.70 7.54 -4.15
C GLY A 188 16.37 8.84 -3.39
N VAL A 189 15.28 8.90 -2.63
CA VAL A 189 14.82 10.10 -1.92
C VAL A 189 14.83 9.85 -0.41
N ASP A 190 15.85 10.36 0.29
CA ASP A 190 16.05 10.17 1.74
C ASP A 190 15.06 10.98 2.61
N ASN A 191 14.37 11.95 2.02
CA ASN A 191 13.38 12.79 2.68
C ASN A 191 11.99 12.66 2.03
N GLU A 192 11.67 11.48 1.53
CA GLU A 192 10.40 11.22 0.83
C GLU A 192 9.19 11.49 1.70
N LEU A 193 9.21 11.09 2.97
CA LEU A 193 8.10 11.36 3.91
C LEU A 193 7.81 12.85 4.04
N ARG A 194 8.83 13.71 4.01
CA ARG A 194 8.64 15.17 4.00
C ARG A 194 8.00 15.63 2.71
N VAL A 195 8.49 15.15 1.57
CA VAL A 195 7.91 15.49 0.25
C VAL A 195 6.45 15.08 0.17
N LEU A 196 6.09 13.90 0.66
CA LEU A 196 4.70 13.42 0.73
C LEU A 196 3.82 14.37 1.55
N VAL A 197 4.25 14.78 2.74
CA VAL A 197 3.51 15.74 3.58
C VAL A 197 3.33 17.07 2.88
N GLU A 198 4.39 17.62 2.31
CA GLU A 198 4.39 18.93 1.63
C GLU A 198 3.54 18.94 0.35
N THR A 199 3.32 17.80 -0.26
CA THR A 199 2.47 17.63 -1.46
C THR A 199 1.02 17.27 -1.16
N GLY A 200 0.64 17.12 0.12
CA GLY A 200 -0.74 16.90 0.54
C GLY A 200 -1.08 15.46 0.93
N CYS A 201 -0.10 14.56 1.02
CA CYS A 201 -0.33 13.19 1.48
C CYS A 201 -0.82 13.17 2.94
N LYS A 202 -1.88 12.43 3.21
CA LYS A 202 -2.49 12.31 4.55
C LYS A 202 -2.20 10.99 5.23
N ALA A 203 -1.93 9.93 4.44
CA ALA A 203 -1.58 8.62 4.96
C ALA A 203 -0.79 7.84 3.91
N ASP A 204 0.13 7.02 4.39
CA ASP A 204 0.89 6.07 3.60
C ASP A 204 0.43 4.64 3.92
N PHE A 205 0.24 3.84 2.89
CA PHE A 205 -0.20 2.44 2.97
C PHE A 205 0.86 1.45 2.45
N THR A 206 2.09 1.91 2.25
CA THR A 206 3.19 1.08 1.76
C THR A 206 3.50 -0.09 2.70
N MET A 207 3.43 0.14 4.00
CA MET A 207 3.76 -0.88 5.01
C MET A 207 2.50 -1.56 5.57
N PRO A 208 2.54 -2.85 5.86
CA PRO A 208 3.70 -3.75 5.89
C PRO A 208 4.11 -4.25 4.52
N SER A 209 5.42 -4.46 4.32
CA SER A 209 6.03 -4.91 3.06
C SER A 209 6.58 -6.34 3.13
N ALA A 210 6.15 -7.15 4.10
CA ALA A 210 6.63 -8.53 4.25
C ALA A 210 6.37 -9.37 2.98
N PRO A 211 7.33 -10.17 2.52
CA PRO A 211 8.62 -10.51 3.15
C PRO A 211 9.79 -9.62 2.69
N SER A 212 9.55 -8.40 2.22
CA SER A 212 10.61 -7.48 1.80
C SER A 212 11.58 -7.15 2.94
N ASP A 213 12.81 -6.78 2.59
CA ASP A 213 13.83 -6.30 3.51
C ASP A 213 13.60 -4.85 3.98
N THR A 214 12.63 -4.16 3.39
CA THR A 214 12.12 -2.86 3.84
C THR A 214 11.12 -2.95 4.99
N GLN A 215 10.72 -4.17 5.38
CA GLN A 215 9.72 -4.39 6.42
C GLN A 215 10.12 -3.77 7.76
N THR A 216 9.27 -2.92 8.31
CA THR A 216 9.44 -2.32 9.63
C THR A 216 9.16 -3.31 10.76
N SER A 217 9.59 -2.95 11.97
CA SER A 217 9.28 -3.74 13.17
C SER A 217 7.81 -3.66 13.61
N LYS A 218 7.04 -2.71 13.07
CA LYS A 218 5.62 -2.53 13.37
C LYS A 218 4.76 -3.18 12.29
N ILE A 219 3.85 -4.04 12.72
CA ILE A 219 2.82 -4.66 11.87
C ILE A 219 1.47 -4.57 12.56
N ASN A 220 0.38 -4.61 11.79
CA ASN A 220 -0.99 -4.49 12.29
C ASN A 220 -1.18 -3.26 13.20
N SER A 221 -0.64 -2.12 12.79
CA SER A 221 -0.64 -0.89 13.57
C SER A 221 -0.80 0.31 12.64
N ILE A 222 -1.48 1.33 13.14
CA ILE A 222 -1.44 2.68 12.58
C ILE A 222 -0.47 3.48 13.45
N TYR A 223 0.48 4.19 12.84
CA TYR A 223 1.50 4.94 13.54
C TYR A 223 1.97 6.16 12.74
N PHE A 224 2.52 7.12 13.43
CA PHE A 224 3.23 8.22 12.79
C PHE A 224 4.63 7.77 12.41
N ALA A 225 4.94 7.86 11.10
CA ALA A 225 6.29 7.64 10.60
C ALA A 225 7.13 8.92 10.77
N ARG A 226 8.45 8.76 10.87
CA ARG A 226 9.44 9.84 10.84
C ARG A 226 10.51 9.47 9.85
N GLY A 227 10.90 10.43 9.01
CA GLY A 227 12.03 10.30 8.11
C GLY A 227 13.37 10.26 8.82
N GLN A 228 14.42 9.98 8.07
CA GLN A 228 15.79 9.92 8.63
C GLN A 228 16.33 11.29 9.06
N ASP A 229 15.78 12.36 8.53
CA ASP A 229 16.22 13.74 8.79
C ASP A 229 15.44 14.43 9.92
N GLY A 230 14.64 13.73 10.73
CA GLY A 230 13.93 14.46 11.74
C GLY A 230 13.28 13.80 12.86
#